data_8ec882ec22f22d6963c93163f8411abc
#
_entry.id   8ec882ec22f22d6963c93163f8411abc
#
_cell.length_a   1.000
_cell.length_b   1.000
_cell.length_c   1.000
_cell.angle_alpha   90.00
_cell.angle_beta   90.00
_cell.angle_gamma   90.00
#
_symmetry.space_group_name_H-M   'P 1'
#
loop_
_entity.id
_entity.type
_entity.pdbx_description
1 polymer ?
#
loop_
_entity_poly.entity_id
_entity_poly.type
_entity_poly.pdbx_seq_one_letter_code
_entity_poly.pdbx_strand_id
1 'polypeptide(L)'
;VKEALSYDANTFMVYTGAPQNTRRKELADLRIDEAKALMAQQGITQFVVHAPYIINLANTVKPEIFSLAVEFLPLELSRTEAMGSHVLVLHPGSHVNAGAEKGIAKIIEGLNEVLSEQTDCFIALETMAGKGSEIGRTFEELARIYDGVHRNDRLRVCFDTCHTNDSGYDLVGDYDHVMEQFDRILGCGQIAVFHINDSKNPRSASKDRHENIGFGTIGFEALYRVVTDPNFTDIPKILETPYVALPGDNKRSLAPYRYEIAMLRSGSFDPQLIERIQAGA
;
A
#
# COMPACT_ATOMS: atom_id res chain seq x y z
N VAL A 1 9.78 -11.88 8.05
CA VAL A 1 9.19 -12.43 9.28
C VAL A 1 10.00 -12.04 10.51
N LYS A 2 11.28 -12.41 10.64
CA LYS A 2 12.10 -12.09 11.83
C LYS A 2 12.15 -10.59 12.13
N GLU A 3 12.27 -9.77 11.12
CA GLU A 3 12.28 -8.32 11.26
C GLU A 3 10.91 -7.82 11.77
N ALA A 4 9.80 -8.26 11.17
CA ALA A 4 8.45 -7.91 11.66
C ALA A 4 8.26 -8.31 13.14
N LEU A 5 8.70 -9.50 13.51
CA LEU A 5 8.67 -9.96 14.91
C LEU A 5 9.49 -9.07 15.85
N SER A 6 10.64 -8.54 15.39
CA SER A 6 11.48 -7.63 16.20
C SER A 6 10.79 -6.28 16.47
N TYR A 7 9.79 -5.94 15.64
CA TYR A 7 8.94 -4.76 15.80
C TYR A 7 7.64 -5.04 16.56
N ASP A 8 7.44 -6.28 17.02
CA ASP A 8 6.17 -6.74 17.61
C ASP A 8 4.99 -6.64 16.63
N ALA A 9 5.25 -6.73 15.32
CA ALA A 9 4.23 -6.68 14.29
C ALA A 9 3.55 -8.07 14.13
N ASN A 10 2.24 -8.07 13.89
CA ASN A 10 1.44 -9.26 13.64
C ASN A 10 1.11 -9.48 12.15
N THR A 11 1.56 -8.60 11.29
CA THR A 11 1.54 -8.69 9.83
C THR A 11 2.71 -7.89 9.26
N PHE A 12 2.97 -8.02 7.97
CA PHE A 12 4.02 -7.26 7.28
C PHE A 12 3.74 -7.20 5.78
N MET A 13 4.45 -6.32 5.10
CA MET A 13 4.47 -6.24 3.64
C MET A 13 5.88 -6.50 3.12
N VAL A 14 5.97 -7.11 1.95
CA VAL A 14 7.24 -7.37 1.26
C VAL A 14 7.15 -7.09 -0.24
N TYR A 15 8.29 -6.77 -0.83
CA TYR A 15 8.49 -6.88 -2.27
C TYR A 15 9.12 -8.23 -2.60
N THR A 16 8.79 -8.82 -3.74
CA THR A 16 9.39 -10.10 -4.18
C THR A 16 10.84 -9.96 -4.65
N GLY A 17 11.32 -8.72 -4.75
CA GLY A 17 12.67 -8.32 -5.12
C GLY A 17 12.83 -6.80 -4.99
N ALA A 18 13.87 -6.22 -5.58
CA ALA A 18 14.04 -4.76 -5.54
C ALA A 18 12.90 -4.05 -6.30
N PRO A 19 12.21 -3.06 -5.69
CA PRO A 19 11.03 -2.44 -6.29
C PRO A 19 11.33 -1.58 -7.54
N GLN A 20 12.60 -1.27 -7.80
CA GLN A 20 13.03 -0.43 -8.92
C GLN A 20 13.42 -1.22 -10.19
N ASN A 21 13.33 -2.55 -10.17
CA ASN A 21 13.73 -3.38 -11.31
C ASN A 21 12.96 -4.71 -11.38
N THR A 22 13.19 -5.46 -12.46
CA THR A 22 12.57 -6.77 -12.70
C THR A 22 13.39 -7.96 -12.21
N ARG A 23 14.57 -7.73 -11.61
CA ARG A 23 15.40 -8.83 -11.14
C ARG A 23 14.77 -9.53 -9.96
N ARG A 24 14.60 -10.85 -10.06
CA ARG A 24 14.01 -11.69 -9.00
C ARG A 24 14.95 -12.87 -8.73
N LYS A 25 15.09 -13.21 -7.45
CA LYS A 25 15.70 -14.48 -7.05
C LYS A 25 14.76 -15.62 -7.42
N GLU A 26 15.32 -16.79 -7.64
CA GLU A 26 14.50 -17.99 -7.78
C GLU A 26 13.67 -18.25 -6.52
N LEU A 27 12.45 -18.77 -6.66
CA LEU A 27 11.59 -19.05 -5.51
C LEU A 27 12.24 -19.99 -4.51
N ALA A 28 13.01 -20.97 -4.99
CA ALA A 28 13.75 -21.92 -4.16
C ALA A 28 14.77 -21.23 -3.23
N ASP A 29 15.27 -20.05 -3.61
CA ASP A 29 16.25 -19.30 -2.83
C ASP A 29 15.61 -18.39 -1.76
N LEU A 30 14.27 -18.29 -1.71
CA LEU A 30 13.54 -17.37 -0.83
C LEU A 30 13.25 -17.93 0.58
N ARG A 31 13.62 -19.20 0.87
CA ARG A 31 13.37 -19.83 2.19
C ARG A 31 11.89 -19.74 2.62
N ILE A 32 10.97 -19.95 1.69
CA ILE A 32 9.54 -19.75 1.88
C ILE A 32 8.99 -20.67 2.99
N ASP A 33 9.37 -21.95 2.98
CA ASP A 33 8.87 -22.92 3.97
C ASP A 33 9.29 -22.55 5.39
N GLU A 34 10.51 -22.06 5.57
CA GLU A 34 10.99 -21.59 6.87
C GLU A 34 10.23 -20.34 7.33
N ALA A 35 9.92 -19.43 6.39
CA ALA A 35 9.14 -18.25 6.69
C ALA A 35 7.71 -18.61 7.11
N LYS A 36 7.05 -19.52 6.38
CA LYS A 36 5.71 -20.04 6.70
C LYS A 36 5.67 -20.74 8.05
N ALA A 37 6.67 -21.59 8.34
CA ALA A 37 6.77 -22.29 9.62
C ALA A 37 6.92 -21.29 10.78
N LEU A 38 7.76 -20.26 10.63
CA LEU A 38 7.95 -19.23 11.64
C LEU A 38 6.68 -18.38 11.84
N MET A 39 6.00 -18.01 10.76
CA MET A 39 4.72 -17.30 10.83
C MET A 39 3.69 -18.11 11.62
N ALA A 40 3.52 -19.38 11.28
CA ALA A 40 2.59 -20.27 11.98
C ALA A 40 2.92 -20.39 13.48
N GLN A 41 4.20 -20.54 13.83
CA GLN A 41 4.67 -20.60 15.23
C GLN A 41 4.37 -19.31 16.00
N GLN A 42 4.41 -18.16 15.33
CA GLN A 42 4.25 -16.85 15.96
C GLN A 42 2.83 -16.25 15.78
N GLY A 43 1.90 -17.01 15.21
CA GLY A 43 0.51 -16.59 15.03
C GLY A 43 0.33 -15.49 13.97
N ILE A 44 1.29 -15.31 13.04
CA ILE A 44 1.14 -14.43 11.88
C ILE A 44 0.37 -15.21 10.82
N THR A 45 -0.88 -14.82 10.56
CA THR A 45 -1.80 -15.54 9.66
C THR A 45 -1.79 -15.00 8.24
N GLN A 46 -1.35 -13.78 8.03
CA GLN A 46 -1.37 -13.12 6.73
C GLN A 46 -0.24 -12.10 6.60
N PHE A 47 0.17 -11.86 5.37
CA PHE A 47 1.06 -10.77 4.97
C PHE A 47 0.70 -10.31 3.56
N VAL A 48 1.20 -9.15 3.17
CA VAL A 48 0.88 -8.50 1.91
C VAL A 48 2.13 -8.44 1.03
N VAL A 49 1.97 -8.56 -0.27
CA VAL A 49 3.03 -8.31 -1.25
C VAL A 49 2.73 -7.02 -1.98
N HIS A 50 3.74 -6.21 -2.22
CA HIS A 50 3.61 -5.00 -3.04
C HIS A 50 4.31 -5.19 -4.39
N ALA A 51 3.64 -4.82 -5.46
CA ALA A 51 4.19 -4.84 -6.81
C ALA A 51 5.27 -3.76 -6.96
N PRO A 52 6.32 -4.00 -7.78
CA PRO A 52 7.37 -3.02 -7.98
C PRO A 52 6.88 -1.76 -8.70
N TYR A 53 7.43 -0.61 -8.36
CA TYR A 53 7.08 0.71 -8.91
C TYR A 53 7.28 0.85 -10.42
N ILE A 54 8.04 -0.06 -11.04
CA ILE A 54 8.27 -0.04 -12.48
C ILE A 54 7.04 -0.49 -13.29
N ILE A 55 6.07 -1.16 -12.63
CA ILE A 55 4.82 -1.55 -13.27
C ILE A 55 3.95 -0.30 -13.45
N ASN A 56 3.65 0.03 -14.70
CA ASN A 56 2.79 1.16 -15.05
C ASN A 56 1.83 0.78 -16.17
N LEU A 57 0.67 0.26 -15.79
CA LEU A 57 -0.39 -0.13 -16.72
C LEU A 57 -1.07 1.07 -17.39
N ALA A 58 -0.94 2.28 -16.84
CA ALA A 58 -1.56 3.49 -17.40
C ALA A 58 -0.75 4.16 -18.52
N ASN A 59 0.45 3.64 -18.82
CA ASN A 59 1.35 4.30 -19.77
C ASN A 59 0.91 4.08 -21.23
N THR A 60 0.37 5.14 -21.84
CA THR A 60 -0.07 5.13 -23.24
C THR A 60 0.96 5.79 -24.19
N VAL A 61 2.03 6.36 -23.63
CA VAL A 61 3.04 7.12 -24.38
C VAL A 61 4.20 6.22 -24.82
N LYS A 62 4.57 5.27 -23.97
CA LYS A 62 5.66 4.32 -24.19
C LYS A 62 5.12 2.89 -24.16
N PRO A 63 4.77 2.30 -25.31
CA PRO A 63 4.18 0.97 -25.40
C PRO A 63 5.03 -0.11 -24.72
N GLU A 64 6.37 0.02 -24.77
CA GLU A 64 7.28 -0.92 -24.13
C GLU A 64 7.14 -0.99 -22.61
N ILE A 65 6.73 0.10 -21.96
CA ILE A 65 6.48 0.13 -20.50
C ILE A 65 5.18 -0.60 -20.17
N PHE A 66 4.15 -0.43 -20.98
CA PHE A 66 2.91 -1.16 -20.84
C PHE A 66 3.14 -2.67 -21.08
N SER A 67 3.83 -3.04 -22.17
CA SER A 67 4.15 -4.45 -22.45
C SER A 67 4.93 -5.08 -21.29
N LEU A 68 5.94 -4.38 -20.77
CA LEU A 68 6.67 -4.83 -19.58
C LEU A 68 5.75 -5.05 -18.38
N ALA A 69 4.81 -4.14 -18.14
CA ALA A 69 3.88 -4.25 -17.01
C ALA A 69 2.96 -5.49 -17.15
N VAL A 70 2.43 -5.73 -18.34
CA VAL A 70 1.56 -6.88 -18.65
C VAL A 70 2.32 -8.21 -18.57
N GLU A 71 3.57 -8.26 -19.04
CA GLU A 71 4.42 -9.45 -18.95
C GLU A 71 4.85 -9.74 -17.51
N PHE A 72 5.11 -8.71 -16.74
CA PHE A 72 5.73 -8.86 -15.41
C PHE A 72 4.72 -9.06 -14.28
N LEU A 73 3.52 -8.48 -14.37
CA LEU A 73 2.50 -8.58 -13.32
C LEU A 73 2.02 -10.02 -13.06
N PRO A 74 1.83 -10.91 -14.06
CA PRO A 74 1.52 -12.31 -13.82
C PRO A 74 2.62 -13.05 -13.05
N LEU A 75 3.88 -12.70 -13.28
CA LEU A 75 5.01 -13.27 -12.53
C LEU A 75 4.96 -12.84 -11.04
N GLU A 76 4.61 -11.59 -10.77
CA GLU A 76 4.45 -11.11 -9.40
C GLU A 76 3.24 -11.77 -8.70
N LEU A 77 2.12 -11.98 -9.39
CA LEU A 77 0.98 -12.75 -8.88
C LEU A 77 1.38 -14.18 -8.51
N SER A 78 2.00 -14.89 -9.44
CA SER A 78 2.48 -16.26 -9.23
C SER A 78 3.47 -16.35 -8.04
N ARG A 79 4.35 -15.36 -7.90
CA ARG A 79 5.31 -15.29 -6.77
C ARG A 79 4.60 -15.00 -5.45
N THR A 80 3.60 -14.12 -5.47
CA THR A 80 2.78 -13.81 -4.30
C THR A 80 2.08 -15.06 -3.77
N GLU A 81 1.45 -15.83 -4.64
CA GLU A 81 0.82 -17.10 -4.30
C GLU A 81 1.82 -18.15 -3.78
N ALA A 82 2.95 -18.32 -4.46
CA ALA A 82 4.00 -19.25 -4.04
C ALA A 82 4.54 -18.91 -2.64
N MET A 83 4.67 -17.64 -2.32
CA MET A 83 5.07 -17.17 -0.99
C MET A 83 4.01 -17.40 0.07
N GLY A 84 2.74 -17.60 -0.33
CA GLY A 84 1.59 -17.84 0.55
C GLY A 84 0.85 -16.59 0.96
N SER A 85 1.00 -15.50 0.21
CA SER A 85 0.12 -14.34 0.29
C SER A 85 -0.99 -14.44 -0.76
N HIS A 86 -2.11 -13.79 -0.48
CA HIS A 86 -3.25 -13.73 -1.39
C HIS A 86 -3.53 -12.30 -1.87
N VAL A 87 -2.72 -11.32 -1.49
CA VAL A 87 -2.91 -9.90 -1.82
C VAL A 87 -1.63 -9.34 -2.40
N LEU A 88 -1.73 -8.83 -3.63
CA LEU A 88 -0.69 -8.04 -4.31
C LEU A 88 -1.18 -6.60 -4.42
N VAL A 89 -0.58 -5.68 -3.68
CA VAL A 89 -0.85 -4.24 -3.82
C VAL A 89 -0.22 -3.74 -5.12
N LEU A 90 -0.97 -2.93 -5.84
CA LEU A 90 -0.55 -2.37 -7.12
C LEU A 90 -0.93 -0.88 -7.20
N HIS A 91 0.05 -0.02 -7.45
CA HIS A 91 -0.24 1.33 -7.94
C HIS A 91 -0.92 1.23 -9.31
N PRO A 92 -2.08 1.82 -9.54
CA PRO A 92 -2.76 1.74 -10.83
C PRO A 92 -1.89 2.21 -12.00
N GLY A 93 -1.07 3.24 -11.76
CA GLY A 93 -0.10 3.76 -12.71
C GLY A 93 -0.27 5.25 -13.00
N SER A 94 0.51 5.73 -13.97
CA SER A 94 0.53 7.13 -14.39
C SER A 94 0.34 7.25 -15.90
N HIS A 95 -0.58 8.12 -16.33
CA HIS A 95 -0.92 8.33 -17.74
C HIS A 95 0.08 9.18 -18.52
N VAL A 96 1.15 9.65 -17.87
CA VAL A 96 2.26 10.39 -18.49
C VAL A 96 1.76 11.52 -19.43
N ASN A 97 0.87 12.38 -18.90
CA ASN A 97 0.21 13.50 -19.60
C ASN A 97 -0.72 13.13 -20.79
N ALA A 98 -1.04 11.86 -20.99
CA ALA A 98 -1.98 11.44 -22.04
C ALA A 98 -3.46 11.68 -21.68
N GLY A 99 -3.75 11.98 -20.42
CA GLY A 99 -5.08 12.18 -19.85
C GLY A 99 -5.61 10.95 -19.10
N ALA A 100 -6.35 11.20 -18.02
CA ALA A 100 -6.85 10.17 -17.12
C ALA A 100 -7.73 9.12 -17.85
N GLU A 101 -8.60 9.57 -18.77
CA GLU A 101 -9.48 8.70 -19.55
C GLU A 101 -8.67 7.59 -20.29
N LYS A 102 -7.61 8.01 -20.99
CA LYS A 102 -6.75 7.07 -21.71
C LYS A 102 -5.98 6.16 -20.78
N GLY A 103 -5.51 6.70 -19.65
CA GLY A 103 -4.80 5.94 -18.63
C GLY A 103 -5.69 4.87 -18.01
N ILE A 104 -6.92 5.20 -17.62
CA ILE A 104 -7.90 4.24 -17.08
C ILE A 104 -8.21 3.15 -18.09
N ALA A 105 -8.50 3.52 -19.34
CA ALA A 105 -8.76 2.54 -20.40
C ALA A 105 -7.56 1.58 -20.58
N LYS A 106 -6.34 2.08 -20.48
CA LYS A 106 -5.13 1.28 -20.61
C LYS A 106 -4.90 0.35 -19.41
N ILE A 107 -5.21 0.80 -18.18
CA ILE A 107 -5.21 -0.05 -16.98
C ILE A 107 -6.21 -1.21 -17.14
N ILE A 108 -7.44 -0.91 -17.58
CA ILE A 108 -8.47 -1.92 -17.81
C ILE A 108 -8.01 -2.95 -18.83
N GLU A 109 -7.45 -2.50 -19.97
CA GLU A 109 -6.87 -3.38 -20.99
C GLU A 109 -5.82 -4.33 -20.37
N GLY A 110 -4.85 -3.77 -19.65
CA GLY A 110 -3.78 -4.56 -19.04
C GLY A 110 -4.26 -5.52 -17.96
N LEU A 111 -5.19 -5.10 -17.09
CA LEU A 111 -5.74 -5.99 -16.07
C LEU A 111 -6.59 -7.11 -16.67
N ASN A 112 -7.33 -6.86 -17.75
CA ASN A 112 -8.08 -7.90 -18.48
C ASN A 112 -7.14 -8.89 -19.17
N GLU A 113 -5.95 -8.48 -19.58
CA GLU A 113 -4.94 -9.37 -20.16
C GLU A 113 -4.23 -10.21 -19.08
N VAL A 114 -3.97 -9.62 -17.90
CA VAL A 114 -3.23 -10.25 -16.80
C VAL A 114 -4.08 -11.20 -15.97
N LEU A 115 -5.31 -10.81 -15.65
CA LEU A 115 -6.17 -11.57 -14.75
C LEU A 115 -6.79 -12.79 -15.48
N SER A 116 -6.24 -13.97 -15.22
CA SER A 116 -6.73 -15.24 -15.72
C SER A 116 -7.68 -15.91 -14.73
N GLU A 117 -8.38 -16.96 -15.19
CA GLU A 117 -9.23 -17.80 -14.32
C GLU A 117 -8.44 -18.60 -13.26
N GLN A 118 -7.14 -18.73 -13.44
CA GLN A 118 -6.29 -19.61 -12.64
C GLN A 118 -5.65 -18.91 -11.42
N THR A 119 -5.76 -17.58 -11.27
CA THR A 119 -5.19 -16.90 -10.11
C THR A 119 -6.16 -16.86 -8.94
N ASP A 120 -5.67 -17.22 -7.74
CA ASP A 120 -6.36 -17.06 -6.47
C ASP A 120 -5.95 -15.77 -5.74
N CYS A 121 -4.96 -15.08 -6.27
CA CYS A 121 -4.46 -13.82 -5.72
C CYS A 121 -5.39 -12.65 -6.09
N PHE A 122 -5.56 -11.72 -5.16
CA PHE A 122 -6.22 -10.45 -5.39
C PHE A 122 -5.19 -9.38 -5.76
N ILE A 123 -5.52 -8.53 -6.72
CA ILE A 123 -4.82 -7.27 -6.96
C ILE A 123 -5.53 -6.18 -6.17
N ALA A 124 -4.87 -5.65 -5.16
CA ALA A 124 -5.36 -4.50 -4.39
C ALA A 124 -4.85 -3.21 -5.04
N LEU A 125 -5.72 -2.52 -5.79
CA LEU A 125 -5.41 -1.22 -6.37
C LEU A 125 -5.29 -0.18 -5.27
N GLU A 126 -4.19 0.55 -5.26
CA GLU A 126 -3.94 1.53 -4.20
C GLU A 126 -4.62 2.87 -4.51
N THR A 127 -5.18 3.51 -3.47
CA THR A 127 -5.60 4.91 -3.55
C THR A 127 -4.37 5.78 -3.69
N MET A 128 -4.34 6.69 -4.67
CA MET A 128 -3.15 7.46 -5.01
C MET A 128 -3.32 8.95 -4.66
N ALA A 129 -2.20 9.61 -4.36
CA ALA A 129 -2.17 11.04 -4.03
C ALA A 129 -2.53 11.96 -5.22
N GLY A 130 -2.45 11.44 -6.45
CA GLY A 130 -2.63 12.24 -7.66
C GLY A 130 -1.41 13.08 -8.02
N LYS A 131 -0.22 12.62 -7.62
CA LYS A 131 1.05 13.28 -7.94
C LYS A 131 1.33 13.19 -9.44
N GLY A 132 1.47 14.35 -10.07
CA GLY A 132 1.70 14.44 -11.50
C GLY A 132 0.53 13.92 -12.32
N SER A 133 0.62 12.72 -12.86
CA SER A 133 -0.38 12.09 -13.72
C SER A 133 -0.80 10.69 -13.22
N GLU A 134 -0.72 10.45 -11.92
CA GLU A 134 -1.20 9.21 -11.29
C GLU A 134 -2.71 9.04 -11.45
N ILE A 135 -3.12 7.78 -11.66
CA ILE A 135 -4.51 7.32 -11.67
C ILE A 135 -4.83 6.67 -10.33
N GLY A 136 -6.08 6.76 -9.88
CA GLY A 136 -6.53 6.24 -8.59
C GLY A 136 -6.57 7.30 -7.49
N ARG A 137 -6.50 8.58 -7.89
CA ARG A 137 -6.60 9.73 -6.97
C ARG A 137 -8.01 9.95 -6.43
N THR A 138 -9.03 9.45 -7.11
CA THR A 138 -10.40 9.49 -6.62
C THR A 138 -11.01 8.10 -6.60
N PHE A 139 -11.98 7.90 -5.73
CA PHE A 139 -12.70 6.62 -5.64
C PHE A 139 -13.44 6.30 -6.94
N GLU A 140 -13.91 7.33 -7.66
CA GLU A 140 -14.55 7.19 -8.97
C GLU A 140 -13.56 6.68 -10.04
N GLU A 141 -12.30 7.09 -10.02
CA GLU A 141 -11.29 6.55 -10.94
C GLU A 141 -11.07 5.06 -10.70
N LEU A 142 -10.98 4.63 -9.43
CA LEU A 142 -10.88 3.22 -9.08
C LEU A 142 -12.14 2.44 -9.46
N ALA A 143 -13.34 2.98 -9.20
CA ALA A 143 -14.59 2.35 -9.57
C ALA A 143 -14.69 2.13 -11.08
N ARG A 144 -14.26 3.07 -11.88
CA ARG A 144 -14.23 2.94 -13.35
C ARG A 144 -13.29 1.83 -13.81
N ILE A 145 -12.16 1.63 -13.11
CA ILE A 145 -11.28 0.49 -13.39
C ILE A 145 -12.00 -0.82 -13.05
N TYR A 146 -12.65 -0.89 -11.88
CA TYR A 146 -13.43 -2.06 -11.46
C TYR A 146 -14.52 -2.41 -12.48
N ASP A 147 -15.30 -1.43 -12.93
CA ASP A 147 -16.40 -1.62 -13.87
C ASP A 147 -15.94 -2.13 -15.25
N GLY A 148 -14.73 -1.77 -15.66
CA GLY A 148 -14.17 -2.18 -16.95
C GLY A 148 -13.40 -3.51 -16.93
N VAL A 149 -13.07 -4.04 -15.75
CA VAL A 149 -12.31 -5.29 -15.62
C VAL A 149 -13.26 -6.49 -15.54
N HIS A 150 -13.10 -7.47 -16.43
CA HIS A 150 -13.96 -8.65 -16.52
C HIS A 150 -13.90 -9.51 -15.25
N ARG A 151 -12.70 -9.66 -14.68
CA ARG A 151 -12.43 -10.39 -13.45
C ARG A 151 -12.29 -9.43 -12.26
N ASN A 152 -13.23 -8.50 -12.12
CA ASN A 152 -13.25 -7.57 -11.00
C ASN A 152 -13.50 -8.24 -9.64
N ASP A 153 -13.97 -9.49 -9.64
CA ASP A 153 -13.98 -10.36 -8.46
C ASP A 153 -12.58 -10.57 -7.85
N ARG A 154 -11.52 -10.40 -8.65
CA ARG A 154 -10.12 -10.48 -8.24
C ARG A 154 -9.49 -9.12 -7.91
N LEU A 155 -10.24 -8.05 -7.99
CA LEU A 155 -9.77 -6.72 -7.56
C LEU A 155 -10.15 -6.46 -6.10
N ARG A 156 -9.28 -5.75 -5.42
CA ARG A 156 -9.48 -5.19 -4.07
C ARG A 156 -8.85 -3.79 -4.04
N VAL A 157 -8.99 -3.13 -2.91
CA VAL A 157 -8.39 -1.80 -2.69
C VAL A 157 -7.36 -1.89 -1.56
N CYS A 158 -6.23 -1.24 -1.78
CA CYS A 158 -5.33 -0.79 -0.74
C CYS A 158 -5.65 0.67 -0.43
N PHE A 159 -6.12 0.94 0.79
CA PHE A 159 -6.46 2.28 1.22
C PHE A 159 -5.26 2.92 1.93
N ASP A 160 -4.55 3.84 1.27
CA ASP A 160 -3.45 4.59 1.88
C ASP A 160 -3.95 5.91 2.46
N THR A 161 -3.67 6.17 3.74
CA THR A 161 -4.14 7.35 4.45
C THR A 161 -3.44 8.63 3.99
N CYS A 162 -2.14 8.59 3.70
CA CYS A 162 -1.39 9.71 3.17
C CYS A 162 -1.90 10.09 1.78
N HIS A 163 -2.00 9.10 0.88
CA HIS A 163 -2.48 9.32 -0.48
C HIS A 163 -3.90 9.87 -0.52
N THR A 164 -4.80 9.29 0.28
CA THR A 164 -6.19 9.73 0.36
C THR A 164 -6.30 11.16 0.87
N ASN A 165 -5.53 11.54 1.91
CA ASN A 165 -5.44 12.93 2.38
C ASN A 165 -4.88 13.87 1.29
N ASP A 166 -3.77 13.48 0.68
CA ASP A 166 -3.07 14.30 -0.32
C ASP A 166 -3.89 14.47 -1.62
N SER A 167 -4.79 13.52 -1.93
CA SER A 167 -5.74 13.63 -3.03
C SER A 167 -6.95 14.50 -2.74
N GLY A 168 -7.25 14.79 -1.45
CA GLY A 168 -8.26 15.78 -1.06
C GLY A 168 -9.32 15.33 -0.07
N TYR A 169 -9.37 14.06 0.28
CA TYR A 169 -10.34 13.53 1.25
C TYR A 169 -10.00 13.95 2.68
N ASP A 170 -11.02 14.29 3.47
CA ASP A 170 -10.86 14.85 4.81
C ASP A 170 -10.84 13.78 5.89
N LEU A 171 -9.72 13.07 6.02
CA LEU A 171 -9.55 12.06 7.05
C LEU A 171 -9.49 12.64 8.48
N VAL A 172 -9.15 13.91 8.60
CA VAL A 172 -9.01 14.60 9.90
C VAL A 172 -10.34 15.14 10.39
N GLY A 173 -11.05 15.89 9.53
CA GLY A 173 -12.27 16.59 9.92
C GLY A 173 -13.55 15.75 9.75
N ASP A 174 -13.55 14.82 8.79
CA ASP A 174 -14.79 14.11 8.42
C ASP A 174 -14.52 12.68 7.87
N TYR A 175 -13.84 11.86 8.68
CA TYR A 175 -13.51 10.47 8.34
C TYR A 175 -14.76 9.64 7.99
N ASP A 176 -15.87 9.81 8.73
CA ASP A 176 -17.08 9.03 8.48
C ASP A 176 -17.65 9.30 7.09
N HIS A 177 -17.70 10.58 6.70
CA HIS A 177 -18.15 10.95 5.36
C HIS A 177 -17.23 10.39 4.26
N VAL A 178 -15.92 10.38 4.49
CA VAL A 178 -14.98 9.77 3.54
C VAL A 178 -15.27 8.28 3.37
N MET A 179 -15.51 7.55 4.48
CA MET A 179 -15.80 6.12 4.42
C MET A 179 -17.20 5.85 3.85
N GLU A 180 -18.21 6.67 4.14
CA GLU A 180 -19.54 6.60 3.50
C GLU A 180 -19.44 6.83 1.98
N GLN A 181 -18.62 7.79 1.55
CA GLN A 181 -18.38 8.04 0.13
C GLN A 181 -17.69 6.84 -0.52
N PHE A 182 -16.66 6.29 0.14
CA PHE A 182 -15.96 5.09 -0.34
C PHE A 182 -16.93 3.90 -0.46
N ASP A 183 -17.75 3.66 0.57
CA ASP A 183 -18.71 2.55 0.59
C ASP A 183 -19.73 2.66 -0.53
N ARG A 184 -20.27 3.86 -0.77
CA ARG A 184 -21.23 4.11 -1.84
C ARG A 184 -20.64 3.87 -3.23
N ILE A 185 -19.36 4.16 -3.45
CA ILE A 185 -18.72 4.13 -4.77
C ILE A 185 -18.10 2.76 -5.06
N LEU A 186 -17.40 2.17 -4.10
CA LEU A 186 -16.63 0.93 -4.25
C LEU A 186 -17.12 -0.21 -3.36
N GLY A 187 -17.68 0.14 -2.19
CA GLY A 187 -18.01 -0.79 -1.12
C GLY A 187 -16.82 -1.00 -0.16
N CYS A 188 -17.03 -0.77 1.13
CA CYS A 188 -15.99 -0.97 2.16
C CYS A 188 -15.45 -2.41 2.23
N GLY A 189 -16.26 -3.39 1.81
CA GLY A 189 -15.82 -4.79 1.68
C GLY A 189 -14.75 -5.04 0.61
N GLN A 190 -14.43 -4.07 -0.22
CA GLN A 190 -13.33 -4.17 -1.20
C GLN A 190 -11.97 -3.83 -0.60
N ILE A 191 -11.90 -3.26 0.59
CA ILE A 191 -10.61 -2.94 1.23
C ILE A 191 -9.97 -4.24 1.71
N ALA A 192 -8.80 -4.57 1.18
CA ALA A 192 -8.01 -5.73 1.57
C ALA A 192 -6.81 -5.38 2.46
N VAL A 193 -6.36 -4.12 2.44
CA VAL A 193 -5.24 -3.63 3.24
C VAL A 193 -5.34 -2.13 3.41
N PHE A 194 -4.91 -1.65 4.57
CA PHE A 194 -4.64 -0.24 4.80
C PHE A 194 -3.13 0.00 4.82
N HIS A 195 -2.68 1.03 4.12
CA HIS A 195 -1.41 1.66 4.40
C HIS A 195 -1.66 2.84 5.35
N ILE A 196 -1.08 2.76 6.54
CA ILE A 196 -1.25 3.76 7.61
C ILE A 196 -0.02 4.65 7.62
N ASN A 197 -0.13 5.79 6.99
CA ASN A 197 0.96 6.75 6.80
C ASN A 197 0.45 8.16 7.16
N ASP A 198 1.24 8.92 7.91
CA ASP A 198 0.99 10.35 8.05
C ASP A 198 1.52 11.10 6.81
N SER A 199 1.12 12.32 6.60
CA SER A 199 1.55 13.12 5.46
C SER A 199 2.35 14.35 5.89
N LYS A 200 3.45 14.62 5.18
CA LYS A 200 4.21 15.89 5.30
C LYS A 200 3.45 17.08 4.75
N ASN A 201 2.40 16.86 3.99
CA ASN A 201 1.74 17.88 3.22
C ASN A 201 0.31 18.10 3.71
N PRO A 202 -0.25 19.30 3.52
CA PRO A 202 -1.66 19.53 3.79
C PRO A 202 -2.54 18.74 2.82
N ARG A 203 -3.79 18.52 3.22
CA ARG A 203 -4.82 17.91 2.37
C ARG A 203 -4.87 18.58 0.98
N SER A 204 -5.08 17.79 -0.07
CA SER A 204 -5.14 18.22 -1.47
C SER A 204 -3.79 18.64 -2.08
N ALA A 205 -2.67 18.31 -1.45
CA ALA A 205 -1.35 18.71 -1.94
C ALA A 205 -0.88 17.92 -3.19
N SER A 206 -1.43 16.75 -3.44
CA SER A 206 -1.03 15.83 -4.53
C SER A 206 0.48 15.56 -4.54
N LYS A 207 1.06 15.19 -3.39
CA LYS A 207 2.52 15.09 -3.23
C LYS A 207 3.06 13.70 -2.92
N ASP A 208 2.34 12.87 -2.22
CA ASP A 208 2.83 11.56 -1.80
C ASP A 208 4.18 11.68 -1.05
N ARG A 209 4.13 12.11 0.20
CA ARG A 209 5.28 12.26 1.07
C ARG A 209 4.90 11.82 2.48
N HIS A 210 5.21 10.57 2.79
CA HIS A 210 4.93 9.99 4.10
C HIS A 210 5.70 10.69 5.21
N GLU A 211 5.07 10.79 6.38
CA GLU A 211 5.66 11.23 7.63
C GLU A 211 5.45 10.15 8.71
N ASN A 212 6.20 10.21 9.79
CA ASN A 212 6.00 9.35 10.94
C ASN A 212 4.66 9.60 11.62
N ILE A 213 4.06 8.55 12.19
CA ILE A 213 2.71 8.60 12.76
C ILE A 213 2.56 9.68 13.83
N GLY A 214 1.67 10.64 13.57
CA GLY A 214 1.39 11.76 14.48
C GLY A 214 2.29 12.98 14.31
N PHE A 215 3.29 12.91 13.43
CA PHE A 215 4.22 14.01 13.17
C PHE A 215 3.94 14.76 11.86
N GLY A 216 2.95 14.33 11.12
CA GLY A 216 2.47 14.95 9.89
C GLY A 216 1.20 15.79 10.08
N THR A 217 0.52 16.03 8.98
CA THR A 217 -0.66 16.90 8.92
C THR A 217 -1.98 16.15 9.14
N ILE A 218 -1.99 14.83 9.02
CA ILE A 218 -3.13 13.99 9.38
C ILE A 218 -3.20 13.86 10.90
N GLY A 219 -2.05 13.59 11.52
CA GLY A 219 -1.92 13.52 12.97
C GLY A 219 -2.37 12.19 13.57
N PHE A 220 -1.96 11.99 14.84
CA PHE A 220 -2.15 10.71 15.53
C PHE A 220 -3.62 10.34 15.70
N GLU A 221 -4.48 11.25 16.13
CA GLU A 221 -5.88 10.96 16.46
C GLU A 221 -6.68 10.46 15.25
N ALA A 222 -6.48 11.08 14.08
CA ALA A 222 -7.14 10.68 12.85
C ALA A 222 -6.65 9.30 12.38
N LEU A 223 -5.33 9.06 12.40
CA LEU A 223 -4.75 7.76 12.04
C LEU A 223 -5.15 6.67 13.03
N TYR A 224 -5.17 6.97 14.33
CA TYR A 224 -5.62 6.05 15.36
C TYR A 224 -7.08 5.64 15.15
N ARG A 225 -7.95 6.58 14.74
CA ARG A 225 -9.33 6.31 14.37
C ARG A 225 -9.43 5.30 13.22
N VAL A 226 -8.64 5.46 12.17
CA VAL A 226 -8.59 4.50 11.04
C VAL A 226 -8.14 3.12 11.51
N VAL A 227 -7.10 3.06 12.34
CA VAL A 227 -6.53 1.79 12.84
C VAL A 227 -7.51 1.03 13.71
N THR A 228 -8.30 1.75 14.51
CA THR A 228 -9.22 1.16 15.49
C THR A 228 -10.68 1.07 15.03
N ASP A 229 -10.95 1.42 13.77
CA ASP A 229 -12.31 1.31 13.22
C ASP A 229 -12.80 -0.16 13.30
N PRO A 230 -13.90 -0.41 14.02
CA PRO A 230 -14.40 -1.77 14.25
C PRO A 230 -14.85 -2.50 12.98
N ASN A 231 -15.14 -1.75 11.92
CA ASN A 231 -15.53 -2.33 10.61
C ASN A 231 -14.35 -3.00 9.90
N PHE A 232 -13.12 -2.68 10.30
CA PHE A 232 -11.89 -3.15 9.62
C PHE A 232 -10.92 -3.89 10.53
N THR A 233 -11.40 -4.48 11.62
CA THR A 233 -10.56 -5.15 12.63
C THR A 233 -9.64 -6.21 12.02
N ASP A 234 -10.14 -7.01 11.08
CA ASP A 234 -9.40 -8.12 10.46
C ASP A 234 -8.58 -7.72 9.26
N ILE A 235 -8.70 -6.48 8.80
CA ILE A 235 -7.94 -5.98 7.65
C ILE A 235 -6.53 -5.58 8.11
N PRO A 236 -5.45 -6.07 7.44
CA PRO A 236 -4.08 -5.71 7.78
C PRO A 236 -3.83 -4.20 7.63
N LYS A 237 -3.07 -3.64 8.58
CA LYS A 237 -2.60 -2.26 8.59
C LYS A 237 -1.08 -2.28 8.46
N ILE A 238 -0.55 -1.67 7.42
CA ILE A 238 0.88 -1.65 7.09
C ILE A 238 1.39 -0.21 7.25
N LEU A 239 2.55 -0.07 7.86
CA LEU A 239 3.25 1.21 7.99
C LEU A 239 4.34 1.31 6.91
N GLU A 240 4.38 2.42 6.20
CA GLU A 240 5.44 2.75 5.24
C GLU A 240 6.10 4.09 5.61
N THR A 241 6.08 4.40 6.89
CA THR A 241 6.63 5.63 7.45
C THR A 241 8.15 5.70 7.27
N PRO A 242 8.71 6.90 7.09
CA PRO A 242 10.13 7.07 6.83
C PRO A 242 10.99 6.65 8.02
N TYR A 243 12.17 6.10 7.72
CA TYR A 243 13.20 5.88 8.73
C TYR A 243 13.65 7.20 9.33
N VAL A 244 13.90 7.20 10.63
CA VAL A 244 14.33 8.38 11.39
C VAL A 244 15.84 8.57 11.29
N ALA A 245 16.28 9.67 10.70
CA ALA A 245 17.69 10.00 10.56
C ALA A 245 18.34 10.27 11.93
N LEU A 246 19.59 9.83 12.09
CA LEU A 246 20.34 10.13 13.32
C LEU A 246 20.85 11.58 13.34
N PRO A 247 20.87 12.24 14.50
CA PRO A 247 21.40 13.57 14.62
C PRO A 247 22.86 13.65 14.14
N GLY A 248 23.14 14.55 13.22
CA GLY A 248 24.49 14.75 12.68
C GLY A 248 24.97 13.70 11.67
N ASP A 249 24.17 12.68 11.35
CA ASP A 249 24.52 11.66 10.37
C ASP A 249 23.33 11.32 9.46
N ASN A 250 23.22 12.03 8.35
CA ASN A 250 22.14 11.83 7.38
C ASN A 250 22.24 10.51 6.58
N LYS A 251 23.31 9.71 6.77
CA LYS A 251 23.48 8.42 6.09
C LYS A 251 22.98 7.25 6.93
N ARG A 252 22.81 7.45 8.24
CA ARG A 252 22.32 6.43 9.15
C ARG A 252 20.90 6.78 9.60
N SER A 253 20.02 5.82 9.56
CA SER A 253 18.64 5.96 10.00
C SER A 253 18.16 4.70 10.70
N LEU A 254 17.19 4.84 11.57
CA LEU A 254 16.59 3.78 12.36
C LEU A 254 15.14 3.56 11.95
N ALA A 255 14.71 2.31 11.93
CA ALA A 255 13.32 1.95 11.65
C ALA A 255 12.41 2.42 12.80
N PRO A 256 11.31 3.13 12.51
CA PRO A 256 10.39 3.64 13.53
C PRO A 256 9.37 2.59 14.01
N TYR A 257 9.17 1.54 13.24
CA TYR A 257 8.00 0.65 13.30
C TYR A 257 7.69 0.08 14.68
N ARG A 258 8.71 -0.38 15.43
CA ARG A 258 8.49 -0.89 16.80
C ARG A 258 7.83 0.15 17.71
N TYR A 259 8.26 1.39 17.58
CA TYR A 259 7.79 2.49 18.42
C TYR A 259 6.42 2.97 17.97
N GLU A 260 6.19 3.09 16.67
CA GLU A 260 4.91 3.49 16.10
C GLU A 260 3.82 2.43 16.35
N ILE A 261 4.13 1.15 16.20
CA ILE A 261 3.21 0.05 16.56
C ILE A 261 2.85 0.10 18.04
N ALA A 262 3.83 0.27 18.91
CA ALA A 262 3.57 0.39 20.36
C ALA A 262 2.71 1.61 20.70
N MET A 263 2.98 2.76 20.04
CA MET A 263 2.20 3.98 20.21
C MET A 263 0.74 3.79 19.74
N LEU A 264 0.54 3.22 18.55
CA LEU A 264 -0.80 2.91 18.04
C LEU A 264 -1.56 1.93 18.95
N ARG A 265 -0.90 0.88 19.46
CA ARG A 265 -1.54 -0.07 20.38
C ARG A 265 -1.91 0.53 21.73
N SER A 266 -1.11 1.49 22.21
CA SER A 266 -1.40 2.17 23.48
C SER A 266 -2.55 3.17 23.36
N GLY A 267 -2.86 3.63 22.14
CA GLY A 267 -3.84 4.69 21.90
C GLY A 267 -3.39 6.06 22.43
N SER A 268 -2.10 6.26 22.63
CA SER A 268 -1.56 7.49 23.21
C SER A 268 -0.39 8.02 22.41
N PHE A 269 -0.52 9.24 21.91
CA PHE A 269 0.54 9.90 21.18
C PHE A 269 1.75 10.23 22.06
N ASP A 270 2.94 9.89 21.58
CA ASP A 270 4.21 10.22 22.20
C ASP A 270 4.94 11.32 21.40
N PRO A 271 4.89 12.58 21.83
CA PRO A 271 5.55 13.68 21.12
C PRO A 271 7.09 13.58 21.11
N GLN A 272 7.69 12.73 21.96
CA GLN A 272 9.14 12.51 22.04
C GLN A 272 9.57 11.23 21.27
N LEU A 273 8.67 10.62 20.49
CA LEU A 273 8.97 9.36 19.79
C LEU A 273 10.23 9.44 18.92
N ILE A 274 10.38 10.51 18.16
CA ILE A 274 11.52 10.72 17.26
C ILE A 274 12.83 10.77 18.05
N GLU A 275 12.88 11.53 19.15
CA GLU A 275 14.05 11.64 20.01
C GLU A 275 14.39 10.30 20.68
N ARG A 276 13.37 9.54 21.11
CA ARG A 276 13.55 8.18 21.66
C ARG A 276 14.12 7.21 20.65
N ILE A 277 13.65 7.25 19.40
CA ILE A 277 14.22 6.44 18.31
C ILE A 277 15.68 6.81 18.09
N GLN A 278 15.99 8.11 18.02
CA GLN A 278 17.35 8.61 17.83
C GLN A 278 18.29 8.26 18.98
N ALA A 279 17.79 8.17 20.18
CA ALA A 279 18.55 7.73 21.35
C ALA A 279 18.82 6.20 21.36
N GLY A 280 18.19 5.44 20.45
CA GLY A 280 18.34 3.98 20.40
C GLY A 280 17.62 3.25 21.53
N ALA A 281 16.64 3.90 22.13
CA ALA A 281 15.88 3.40 23.28
C ALA A 281 14.90 2.27 22.92
#